data_90e5050e8d868aafc2aa3193d7394180
#
_entry.id   90e5050e8d868aafc2aa3193d7394180
#
_cell.length_a   1.000
_cell.length_b   1.000
_cell.length_c   1.000
_cell.angle_alpha   90.00
_cell.angle_beta   90.00
_cell.angle_gamma   90.00
#
_symmetry.space_group_name_H-M   'P 1'
#
loop_
_entity.id
_entity.type
_entity.pdbx_description
1 polymer ?
#
loop_
_entity_poly.entity_id
_entity_poly.type
_entity_poly.pdbx_seq_one_letter_code
_entity_poly.pdbx_strand_id
1 'polypeptide(L)'
;ARLLQADGNFDDCLNLARDLADKYPVSLVNSVNEFRIEGQKTASFEICDALGDAPEVHCLPVGNAGNITAYWKGYIEYAADGVSTRRPAMRGFQAAGAAPIVNGAPVHSPSTIATAIRIGNPASWQQAIAARDESGGAIEAVTDRDILAAYRLLAREEGVFVEPASAASVAGLLQARHEGTLDAGRQVVCTVTGNGLKDPEWAIAGAPAPMTIAAEVSAAAEALDL
;
A
#
# COMPACT_ATOMS: atom_id res chain seq x y z
N ALA A 1 -5.28 25.99 -6.30
CA ALA A 1 -4.15 25.09 -6.56
C ALA A 1 -3.83 25.07 -8.05
N ARG A 2 -2.55 24.87 -8.40
CA ARG A 2 -2.13 24.63 -9.78
C ARG A 2 -1.71 23.17 -9.89
N LEU A 3 -2.16 22.47 -10.92
CA LEU A 3 -1.81 21.08 -11.21
C LEU A 3 -0.95 21.05 -12.47
N LEU A 4 0.19 20.38 -12.39
CA LEU A 4 1.08 20.12 -13.52
C LEU A 4 1.22 18.61 -13.69
N GLN A 5 1.10 18.14 -14.92
CA GLN A 5 1.39 16.75 -15.27
C GLN A 5 2.72 16.72 -16.01
N ALA A 6 3.72 16.01 -15.45
CA ALA A 6 4.99 15.80 -16.12
C ALA A 6 4.89 14.59 -17.07
N ASP A 7 5.53 14.71 -18.23
CA ASP A 7 5.72 13.58 -19.15
C ASP A 7 6.92 12.76 -18.67
N GLY A 8 6.66 11.75 -17.84
CA GLY A 8 7.68 10.94 -17.21
C GLY A 8 7.10 10.00 -16.13
N ASN A 9 7.97 9.26 -15.47
CA ASN A 9 7.61 8.38 -14.37
C ASN A 9 7.64 9.10 -13.01
N PHE A 10 7.39 8.36 -11.92
CA PHE A 10 7.40 8.93 -10.56
C PHE A 10 8.77 9.49 -10.16
N ASP A 11 9.86 8.83 -10.55
CA ASP A 11 11.21 9.25 -10.18
C ASP A 11 11.58 10.57 -10.90
N ASP A 12 11.13 10.73 -12.15
CA ASP A 12 11.28 11.98 -12.91
C ASP A 12 10.52 13.13 -12.22
N CYS A 13 9.28 12.87 -11.81
CA CYS A 13 8.47 13.86 -11.06
C CYS A 13 9.12 14.23 -9.72
N LEU A 14 9.69 13.27 -8.99
CA LEU A 14 10.36 13.53 -7.72
C LEU A 14 11.62 14.37 -7.91
N ASN A 15 12.42 14.08 -8.92
CA ASN A 15 13.62 14.85 -9.25
C ASN A 15 13.26 16.27 -9.66
N LEU A 16 12.23 16.43 -10.51
CA LEU A 16 11.73 17.75 -10.90
C LEU A 16 11.25 18.56 -9.67
N ALA A 17 10.55 17.92 -8.73
CA ALA A 17 10.07 18.58 -7.53
C ALA A 17 11.23 19.02 -6.60
N ARG A 18 12.28 18.21 -6.47
CA ARG A 18 13.51 18.55 -5.75
C ARG A 18 14.21 19.75 -6.40
N ASP A 19 14.43 19.69 -7.71
CA ASP A 19 15.06 20.77 -8.47
C ASP A 19 14.30 22.10 -8.36
N LEU A 20 12.96 22.03 -8.33
CA LEU A 20 12.13 23.21 -8.11
C LEU A 20 12.31 23.78 -6.69
N ALA A 21 12.36 22.93 -5.68
CA ALA A 21 12.56 23.38 -4.29
C ALA A 21 13.96 23.97 -4.08
N ASP A 22 14.97 23.44 -4.76
CA ASP A 22 16.34 23.93 -4.67
C ASP A 22 16.57 25.28 -5.38
N LYS A 23 15.86 25.51 -6.49
CA LYS A 23 16.07 26.68 -7.37
C LYS A 23 15.08 27.81 -7.15
N TYR A 24 13.94 27.55 -6.52
CA TYR A 24 12.82 28.49 -6.40
C TYR A 24 12.25 28.49 -4.96
N PRO A 25 11.57 29.57 -4.53
CA PRO A 25 11.00 29.68 -3.19
C PRO A 25 9.73 28.83 -3.02
N VAL A 26 9.85 27.51 -3.17
CA VAL A 26 8.81 26.52 -2.92
C VAL A 26 9.30 25.47 -1.94
N SER A 27 8.40 24.98 -1.10
CA SER A 27 8.73 23.93 -0.13
C SER A 27 8.28 22.56 -0.64
N LEU A 28 9.17 21.57 -0.58
CA LEU A 28 8.86 20.18 -0.90
C LEU A 28 8.18 19.52 0.31
N VAL A 29 6.91 19.13 0.14
CA VAL A 29 6.08 18.56 1.21
C VAL A 29 5.73 17.09 1.01
N ASN A 30 6.38 16.42 0.05
CA ASN A 30 6.11 15.02 -0.31
C ASN A 30 7.09 14.04 0.37
N SER A 31 7.29 12.89 -0.23
CA SER A 31 7.90 11.67 0.30
C SER A 31 9.27 11.81 0.95
N VAL A 32 10.01 12.85 0.63
CA VAL A 32 11.32 13.16 1.22
C VAL A 32 11.25 14.09 2.44
N ASN A 33 10.05 14.58 2.78
CA ASN A 33 9.86 15.44 3.94
C ASN A 33 9.77 14.58 5.21
N GLU A 34 10.71 14.77 6.12
CA GLU A 34 10.80 14.01 7.38
C GLU A 34 9.55 14.16 8.28
N PHE A 35 8.89 15.32 8.26
CA PHE A 35 7.65 15.52 9.00
C PHE A 35 6.51 14.60 8.57
N ARG A 36 6.56 14.05 7.37
CA ARG A 36 5.61 13.01 6.95
C ARG A 36 5.79 11.70 7.71
N ILE A 37 7.04 11.34 8.04
CA ILE A 37 7.32 10.16 8.86
C ILE A 37 6.76 10.39 10.27
N GLU A 38 6.96 11.60 10.84
CA GLU A 38 6.40 11.96 12.15
C GLU A 38 4.87 11.92 12.17
N GLY A 39 4.22 12.38 11.12
CA GLY A 39 2.76 12.30 10.99
C GLY A 39 2.26 10.86 10.78
N GLN A 40 2.89 10.10 9.89
CA GLN A 40 2.45 8.74 9.55
C GLN A 40 2.70 7.72 10.66
N LYS A 41 3.67 7.93 11.56
CA LYS A 41 3.94 7.01 12.67
C LYS A 41 2.72 6.81 13.59
N THR A 42 1.82 7.81 13.66
CA THR A 42 0.62 7.73 14.49
C THR A 42 -0.32 6.60 14.06
N ALA A 43 -0.23 6.09 12.85
CA ALA A 43 -1.00 4.91 12.42
C ALA A 43 -0.67 3.67 13.28
N SER A 44 0.59 3.49 13.71
CA SER A 44 0.95 2.41 14.63
C SER A 44 0.42 2.66 16.05
N PHE A 45 0.30 3.91 16.47
CA PHE A 45 -0.33 4.27 17.74
C PHE A 45 -1.81 3.89 17.73
N GLU A 46 -2.54 4.29 16.69
CA GLU A 46 -3.96 3.96 16.51
C GLU A 46 -4.19 2.44 16.47
N ILE A 47 -3.28 1.67 15.84
CA ILE A 47 -3.35 0.20 15.85
C ILE A 47 -3.17 -0.34 17.26
N CYS A 48 -2.17 0.11 18.01
CA CYS A 48 -1.94 -0.34 19.38
C CYS A 48 -3.11 0.03 20.29
N ASP A 49 -3.61 1.25 20.17
CA ASP A 49 -4.76 1.74 20.97
C ASP A 49 -6.02 0.93 20.71
N ALA A 50 -6.28 0.60 19.44
CA ALA A 50 -7.44 -0.21 19.05
C ALA A 50 -7.34 -1.68 19.49
N LEU A 51 -6.14 -2.25 19.54
CA LEU A 51 -5.91 -3.66 19.89
C LEU A 51 -5.57 -3.88 21.37
N GLY A 52 -5.23 -2.82 22.09
CA GLY A 52 -4.69 -2.87 23.45
C GLY A 52 -3.23 -3.24 23.56
N ASP A 53 -2.56 -3.55 22.45
CA ASP A 53 -1.12 -3.82 22.30
C ASP A 53 -0.75 -3.80 20.81
N ALA A 54 0.54 -3.87 20.48
CA ALA A 54 0.97 -4.04 19.11
C ALA A 54 0.58 -5.44 18.58
N PRO A 55 0.22 -5.57 17.27
CA PRO A 55 -0.04 -6.89 16.67
C PRO A 55 1.25 -7.73 16.63
N GLU A 56 1.12 -9.02 16.35
CA GLU A 56 2.30 -9.87 16.15
C GLU A 56 2.95 -9.63 14.79
N VAL A 57 2.13 -9.32 13.77
CA VAL A 57 2.57 -9.07 12.39
C VAL A 57 1.82 -7.89 11.80
N HIS A 58 2.54 -7.01 11.13
CA HIS A 58 1.94 -5.90 10.38
C HIS A 58 2.30 -6.01 8.90
N CYS A 59 1.31 -6.29 8.06
CA CYS A 59 1.41 -6.39 6.60
C CYS A 59 1.04 -5.06 5.95
N LEU A 60 1.87 -4.55 5.02
CA LEU A 60 1.63 -3.27 4.36
C LEU A 60 2.24 -3.23 2.95
N PRO A 61 1.65 -2.44 2.01
CA PRO A 61 2.25 -2.22 0.70
C PRO A 61 3.48 -1.33 0.83
N VAL A 62 4.51 -1.59 0.02
CA VAL A 62 5.76 -0.83 0.01
C VAL A 62 6.03 -0.28 -1.38
N GLY A 63 5.90 1.04 -1.53
CA GLY A 63 6.32 1.80 -2.71
C GLY A 63 7.56 2.63 -2.38
N ASN A 64 7.35 3.88 -2.01
CA ASN A 64 8.42 4.80 -1.61
C ASN A 64 8.99 4.53 -0.20
N ALA A 65 8.44 3.52 0.47
CA ALA A 65 8.87 2.98 1.75
C ALA A 65 8.74 3.93 2.97
N GLY A 66 8.07 5.07 2.81
CA GLY A 66 7.83 6.00 3.92
C GLY A 66 6.89 5.42 4.99
N ASN A 67 5.87 4.66 4.60
CA ASN A 67 4.92 4.05 5.51
C ASN A 67 5.55 3.00 6.44
N ILE A 68 6.31 2.05 5.92
CA ILE A 68 6.98 1.03 6.75
C ILE A 68 7.98 1.67 7.71
N THR A 69 8.70 2.69 7.25
CA THR A 69 9.61 3.50 8.07
C THR A 69 8.86 4.18 9.22
N ALA A 70 7.75 4.85 8.90
CA ALA A 70 6.96 5.58 9.87
C ALA A 70 6.31 4.65 10.91
N TYR A 71 5.68 3.57 10.46
CA TYR A 71 4.98 2.63 11.36
C TYR A 71 5.97 1.93 12.29
N TRP A 72 7.13 1.52 11.76
CA TRP A 72 8.18 0.93 12.59
C TRP A 72 8.68 1.90 13.67
N LYS A 73 8.91 3.17 13.29
CA LYS A 73 9.27 4.22 14.24
C LYS A 73 8.23 4.36 15.36
N GLY A 74 6.95 4.40 15.03
CA GLY A 74 5.90 4.52 16.03
C GLY A 74 5.81 3.30 16.95
N TYR A 75 5.97 2.07 16.44
CA TYR A 75 6.04 0.88 17.30
C TYR A 75 7.24 0.90 18.26
N ILE A 76 8.39 1.42 17.79
CA ILE A 76 9.56 1.60 18.67
C ILE A 76 9.23 2.58 19.80
N GLU A 77 8.63 3.72 19.49
CA GLU A 77 8.26 4.75 20.48
C GLU A 77 7.26 4.21 21.49
N TYR A 78 6.15 3.58 21.07
CA TYR A 78 5.16 3.01 21.99
C TYR A 78 5.73 1.92 22.89
N ALA A 79 6.63 1.09 22.37
CA ALA A 79 7.29 0.10 23.18
C ALA A 79 8.27 0.74 24.20
N ALA A 80 8.99 1.78 23.80
CA ALA A 80 9.91 2.51 24.69
C ALA A 80 9.17 3.25 25.83
N ASP A 81 7.97 3.79 25.52
CA ASP A 81 7.11 4.47 26.48
C ASP A 81 6.28 3.49 27.34
N GLY A 82 6.42 2.19 27.12
CA GLY A 82 5.69 1.14 27.87
C GLY A 82 4.20 1.08 27.55
N VAL A 83 3.74 1.69 26.45
CA VAL A 83 2.35 1.65 26.00
C VAL A 83 2.06 0.30 25.33
N SER A 84 3.01 -0.25 24.57
CA SER A 84 2.92 -1.62 24.03
C SER A 84 3.96 -2.54 24.69
N THR A 85 3.63 -3.83 24.86
CA THR A 85 4.53 -4.82 25.46
C THR A 85 5.43 -5.49 24.44
N ARG A 86 5.15 -5.32 23.15
CA ARG A 86 5.86 -5.92 22.02
C ARG A 86 5.88 -4.98 20.80
N ARG A 87 6.63 -5.39 19.80
CA ARG A 87 6.68 -4.77 18.47
C ARG A 87 6.36 -5.82 17.42
N PRO A 88 5.64 -5.51 16.32
CA PRO A 88 5.29 -6.49 15.30
C PRO A 88 6.49 -6.87 14.42
N ALA A 89 6.45 -8.06 13.84
CA ALA A 89 7.23 -8.33 12.64
C ALA A 89 6.63 -7.54 11.46
N MET A 90 7.43 -6.66 10.84
CA MET A 90 6.99 -5.84 9.71
C MET A 90 7.09 -6.64 8.41
N ARG A 91 5.98 -6.85 7.72
CA ARG A 91 5.96 -7.53 6.41
C ARG A 91 5.54 -6.55 5.33
N GLY A 92 6.51 -6.07 4.57
CA GLY A 92 6.31 -5.17 3.44
C GLY A 92 6.12 -5.93 2.13
N PHE A 93 5.22 -5.45 1.26
CA PHE A 93 4.97 -6.10 -0.03
C PHE A 93 5.11 -5.09 -1.17
N GLN A 94 6.03 -5.39 -2.10
CA GLN A 94 6.22 -4.67 -3.35
C GLN A 94 5.50 -5.40 -4.49
N ALA A 95 5.05 -4.66 -5.51
CA ALA A 95 4.57 -5.32 -6.73
C ALA A 95 5.77 -5.92 -7.51
N ALA A 96 5.65 -7.14 -8.01
CA ALA A 96 6.75 -7.88 -8.63
C ALA A 96 7.43 -7.12 -9.79
N GLY A 97 6.66 -6.34 -10.57
CA GLY A 97 7.20 -5.49 -11.64
C GLY A 97 7.79 -4.15 -11.15
N ALA A 98 7.77 -3.88 -9.84
CA ALA A 98 8.30 -2.68 -9.18
C ALA A 98 8.83 -3.04 -7.78
N ALA A 99 9.78 -4.00 -7.70
CA ALA A 99 10.28 -4.56 -6.45
C ALA A 99 11.78 -4.29 -6.21
N PRO A 100 12.22 -3.01 -6.21
CA PRO A 100 13.64 -2.67 -6.12
C PRO A 100 14.29 -3.16 -4.83
N ILE A 101 13.60 -3.08 -3.67
CA ILE A 101 14.16 -3.54 -2.38
C ILE A 101 14.37 -5.06 -2.38
N VAL A 102 13.41 -5.81 -2.92
CA VAL A 102 13.51 -7.27 -3.07
C VAL A 102 14.66 -7.65 -4.01
N ASN A 103 14.79 -6.92 -5.13
CA ASN A 103 15.84 -7.16 -6.12
C ASN A 103 17.23 -6.67 -5.69
N GLY A 104 17.31 -5.84 -4.66
CA GLY A 104 18.56 -5.22 -4.21
C GLY A 104 19.12 -4.14 -5.16
N ALA A 105 18.34 -3.70 -6.17
CA ALA A 105 18.73 -2.73 -7.17
C ALA A 105 17.52 -1.93 -7.69
N PRO A 106 17.70 -0.65 -8.10
CA PRO A 106 16.65 0.14 -8.71
C PRO A 106 16.06 -0.52 -9.96
N VAL A 107 14.76 -0.37 -10.15
CA VAL A 107 14.02 -0.81 -11.34
C VAL A 107 13.80 0.40 -12.24
N HIS A 108 14.48 0.47 -13.38
CA HIS A 108 14.43 1.63 -14.28
C HIS A 108 13.07 1.81 -15.00
N SER A 109 12.35 0.71 -15.23
CA SER A 109 11.05 0.74 -15.91
C SER A 109 10.03 -0.05 -15.08
N PRO A 110 9.60 0.50 -13.92
CA PRO A 110 8.64 -0.19 -13.07
C PRO A 110 7.29 -0.32 -13.76
N SER A 111 6.69 -1.50 -13.72
CA SER A 111 5.41 -1.81 -14.34
C SER A 111 4.54 -2.63 -13.40
N THR A 112 3.37 -2.12 -13.05
CA THR A 112 2.36 -2.80 -12.24
C THR A 112 1.02 -2.09 -12.34
N ILE A 113 -0.06 -2.81 -12.09
CA ILE A 113 -1.41 -2.25 -11.91
C ILE A 113 -1.51 -1.42 -10.62
N ALA A 114 -0.65 -1.67 -9.64
CA ALA A 114 -0.63 -0.99 -8.35
C ALA A 114 0.12 0.36 -8.46
N THR A 115 -0.53 1.36 -9.06
CA THR A 115 0.08 2.64 -9.46
C THR A 115 0.78 3.35 -8.31
N ALA A 116 0.19 3.36 -7.11
CA ALA A 116 0.75 4.05 -5.94
C ALA A 116 2.03 3.40 -5.38
N ILE A 117 2.34 2.15 -5.74
CA ILE A 117 3.60 1.47 -5.41
C ILE A 117 4.46 1.15 -6.66
N ARG A 118 4.15 1.73 -7.82
CA ARG A 118 4.94 1.63 -9.05
C ARG A 118 6.16 2.55 -8.97
N ILE A 119 7.08 2.22 -8.07
CA ILE A 119 8.25 3.04 -7.73
C ILE A 119 9.50 2.21 -7.96
N GLY A 120 10.39 2.74 -8.79
CA GLY A 120 11.63 2.07 -9.18
C GLY A 120 12.79 2.32 -8.23
N ASN A 121 12.77 3.45 -7.49
CA ASN A 121 13.84 3.83 -6.55
C ASN A 121 13.26 4.50 -5.30
N PRO A 122 12.92 3.74 -4.26
CA PRO A 122 12.29 4.25 -3.04
C PRO A 122 13.13 5.29 -2.29
N ALA A 123 12.52 6.41 -1.90
CA ALA A 123 13.22 7.45 -1.15
C ALA A 123 13.66 7.00 0.26
N SER A 124 12.88 6.12 0.91
CA SER A 124 13.17 5.61 2.26
C SER A 124 13.72 4.17 2.23
N TRP A 125 14.58 3.85 1.24
CA TRP A 125 15.11 2.50 1.03
C TRP A 125 15.82 1.92 2.26
N GLN A 126 16.80 2.64 2.78
CA GLN A 126 17.63 2.16 3.89
C GLN A 126 16.80 2.01 5.19
N GLN A 127 15.89 2.94 5.42
CA GLN A 127 15.00 2.88 6.57
C GLN A 127 14.02 1.70 6.50
N ALA A 128 13.56 1.35 5.30
CA ALA A 128 12.71 0.16 5.10
C ALA A 128 13.48 -1.14 5.37
N ILE A 129 14.75 -1.21 4.94
CA ILE A 129 15.63 -2.33 5.25
C ILE A 129 15.83 -2.43 6.77
N ALA A 130 16.12 -1.32 7.43
CA ALA A 130 16.27 -1.29 8.89
C ALA A 130 14.98 -1.76 9.59
N ALA A 131 13.82 -1.27 9.18
CA ALA A 131 12.53 -1.70 9.74
C ALA A 131 12.28 -3.20 9.57
N ARG A 132 12.62 -3.76 8.39
CA ARG A 132 12.56 -5.22 8.14
C ARG A 132 13.47 -6.00 9.09
N ASP A 133 14.74 -5.61 9.15
CA ASP A 133 15.77 -6.37 9.87
C ASP A 133 15.59 -6.27 11.39
N GLU A 134 15.33 -5.09 11.92
CA GLU A 134 15.12 -4.85 13.34
C GLU A 134 13.82 -5.47 13.87
N SER A 135 12.78 -5.58 13.04
CA SER A 135 11.52 -6.22 13.40
C SER A 135 11.54 -7.75 13.27
N GLY A 136 12.59 -8.34 12.68
CA GLY A 136 12.61 -9.73 12.28
C GLY A 136 11.56 -10.06 11.20
N GLY A 137 11.16 -9.06 10.41
CA GLY A 137 10.16 -9.17 9.36
C GLY A 137 10.74 -9.50 7.98
N ALA A 138 9.97 -9.18 6.93
CA ALA A 138 10.35 -9.43 5.55
C ALA A 138 9.85 -8.31 4.61
N ILE A 139 10.53 -8.13 3.47
CA ILE A 139 9.99 -7.37 2.33
C ILE A 139 10.01 -8.31 1.12
N GLU A 140 8.83 -8.57 0.56
CA GLU A 140 8.62 -9.59 -0.47
C GLU A 140 7.90 -8.98 -1.67
N ALA A 141 7.85 -9.72 -2.78
CA ALA A 141 7.15 -9.30 -3.98
C ALA A 141 5.86 -10.11 -4.19
N VAL A 142 4.80 -9.42 -4.60
CA VAL A 142 3.52 -10.03 -4.98
C VAL A 142 3.21 -9.71 -6.44
N THR A 143 2.60 -10.65 -7.16
CA THR A 143 2.26 -10.46 -8.57
C THR A 143 1.03 -9.57 -8.74
N ASP A 144 0.90 -8.90 -9.90
CA ASP A 144 -0.30 -8.14 -10.25
C ASP A 144 -1.56 -9.01 -10.23
N ARG A 145 -1.44 -10.30 -10.59
CA ARG A 145 -2.54 -11.27 -10.50
C ARG A 145 -3.00 -11.45 -9.06
N ASP A 146 -2.08 -11.61 -8.12
CA ASP A 146 -2.41 -11.85 -6.72
C ASP A 146 -2.92 -10.57 -6.06
N ILE A 147 -2.38 -9.41 -6.44
CA ILE A 147 -2.90 -8.09 -6.05
C ILE A 147 -4.36 -7.93 -6.50
N LEU A 148 -4.66 -8.25 -7.77
CA LEU A 148 -6.01 -8.14 -8.30
C LEU A 148 -6.97 -9.14 -7.67
N ALA A 149 -6.51 -10.34 -7.31
CA ALA A 149 -7.29 -11.33 -6.58
C ALA A 149 -7.65 -10.82 -5.17
N ALA A 150 -6.68 -10.28 -4.43
CA ALA A 150 -6.89 -9.69 -3.10
C ALA A 150 -7.78 -8.44 -3.16
N TYR A 151 -7.61 -7.60 -4.18
CA TYR A 151 -8.45 -6.44 -4.45
C TYR A 151 -9.94 -6.81 -4.57
N ARG A 152 -10.24 -7.84 -5.37
CA ARG A 152 -11.61 -8.37 -5.55
C ARG A 152 -12.13 -9.04 -4.27
N LEU A 153 -11.28 -9.76 -3.55
CA LEU A 153 -11.60 -10.42 -2.29
C LEU A 153 -12.07 -9.39 -1.25
N LEU A 154 -11.31 -8.32 -1.05
CA LEU A 154 -11.64 -7.23 -0.12
C LEU A 154 -13.00 -6.61 -0.43
N ALA A 155 -13.27 -6.32 -1.69
CA ALA A 155 -14.54 -5.74 -2.11
C ALA A 155 -15.72 -6.71 -1.92
N ARG A 156 -15.52 -8.00 -2.27
CA ARG A 156 -16.59 -9.01 -2.26
C ARG A 156 -16.93 -9.53 -0.87
N GLU A 157 -15.90 -9.82 -0.06
CA GLU A 157 -16.10 -10.48 1.23
C GLU A 157 -16.21 -9.49 2.41
N GLU A 158 -15.45 -8.37 2.30
CA GLU A 158 -15.38 -7.38 3.40
C GLU A 158 -16.12 -6.07 3.10
N GLY A 159 -16.58 -5.87 1.86
CA GLY A 159 -17.20 -4.62 1.44
C GLY A 159 -16.24 -3.42 1.43
N VAL A 160 -14.93 -3.68 1.40
CA VAL A 160 -13.89 -2.64 1.48
C VAL A 160 -13.34 -2.35 0.09
N PHE A 161 -13.65 -1.16 -0.44
CA PHE A 161 -13.19 -0.72 -1.75
C PHE A 161 -11.88 0.07 -1.62
N VAL A 162 -10.80 -0.54 -2.09
CA VAL A 162 -9.44 0.00 -2.02
C VAL A 162 -8.81 0.18 -3.40
N GLU A 163 -7.74 0.97 -3.52
CA GLU A 163 -6.91 0.96 -4.73
C GLU A 163 -6.08 -0.34 -4.85
N PRO A 164 -5.66 -0.77 -6.05
CA PRO A 164 -4.87 -2.00 -6.21
C PRO A 164 -3.61 -2.05 -5.34
N ALA A 165 -2.91 -0.93 -5.19
CA ALA A 165 -1.72 -0.85 -4.34
C ALA A 165 -1.99 -1.24 -2.88
N SER A 166 -3.15 -0.87 -2.34
CA SER A 166 -3.56 -1.22 -0.98
C SER A 166 -3.77 -2.72 -0.79
N ALA A 167 -4.29 -3.39 -1.81
CA ALA A 167 -4.53 -4.83 -1.78
C ALA A 167 -3.24 -5.66 -1.73
N ALA A 168 -2.08 -5.06 -2.01
CA ALA A 168 -0.79 -5.76 -1.92
C ALA A 168 -0.49 -6.28 -0.51
N SER A 169 -0.95 -5.62 0.55
CA SER A 169 -0.82 -6.10 1.94
C SER A 169 -1.55 -7.43 2.15
N VAL A 170 -2.77 -7.54 1.64
CA VAL A 170 -3.59 -8.75 1.75
C VAL A 170 -3.10 -9.84 0.78
N ALA A 171 -2.69 -9.48 -0.44
CA ALA A 171 -2.07 -10.41 -1.38
C ALA A 171 -0.83 -11.07 -0.76
N GLY A 172 0.02 -10.28 -0.13
CA GLY A 172 1.22 -10.77 0.55
C GLY A 172 0.90 -11.63 1.78
N LEU A 173 -0.12 -11.29 2.56
CA LEU A 173 -0.59 -12.14 3.66
C LEU A 173 -1.02 -13.52 3.15
N LEU A 174 -1.82 -13.55 2.08
CA LEU A 174 -2.31 -14.80 1.49
C LEU A 174 -1.16 -15.64 0.91
N GLN A 175 -0.19 -14.99 0.23
CA GLN A 175 1.03 -15.63 -0.26
C GLN A 175 1.81 -16.24 0.90
N ALA A 176 2.10 -15.47 1.95
CA ALA A 176 2.86 -15.94 3.11
C ALA A 176 2.20 -17.13 3.82
N ARG A 177 0.86 -17.14 3.89
CA ARG A 177 0.10 -18.30 4.39
C ARG A 177 0.23 -19.52 3.49
N HIS A 178 0.14 -19.33 2.18
CA HIS A 178 0.25 -20.43 1.21
C HIS A 178 1.66 -21.05 1.23
N GLU A 179 2.68 -20.22 1.33
CA GLU A 179 4.09 -20.64 1.38
C GLU A 179 4.53 -21.17 2.76
N GLY A 180 3.69 -21.07 3.78
CA GLY A 180 4.00 -21.51 5.13
C GLY A 180 5.02 -20.63 5.86
N THR A 181 5.25 -19.39 5.39
CA THR A 181 6.14 -18.40 6.03
C THR A 181 5.44 -17.57 7.10
N LEU A 182 4.13 -17.75 7.27
CA LEU A 182 3.33 -17.16 8.32
C LEU A 182 2.42 -18.22 8.95
N ASP A 183 2.58 -18.45 10.26
CA ASP A 183 1.80 -19.43 11.01
C ASP A 183 0.34 -18.99 11.16
N ALA A 184 -0.56 -19.98 11.33
CA ALA A 184 -1.94 -19.74 11.71
C ALA A 184 -2.04 -19.28 13.18
N GLY A 185 -3.12 -18.56 13.50
CA GLY A 185 -3.42 -18.11 14.87
C GLY A 185 -2.67 -16.85 15.29
N ARG A 186 -1.80 -16.28 14.43
CA ARG A 186 -1.16 -14.99 14.68
C ARG A 186 -2.15 -13.84 14.55
N GLN A 187 -2.00 -12.83 15.42
CA GLN A 187 -2.70 -11.56 15.27
C GLN A 187 -2.01 -10.71 14.20
N VAL A 188 -2.66 -10.55 13.06
CA VAL A 188 -2.13 -9.84 11.89
C VAL A 188 -2.97 -8.59 11.61
N VAL A 189 -2.29 -7.48 11.37
CA VAL A 189 -2.89 -6.26 10.82
C VAL A 189 -2.44 -6.10 9.38
N CYS A 190 -3.38 -5.86 8.46
CA CYS A 190 -3.11 -5.44 7.09
C CYS A 190 -3.50 -3.98 6.92
N THR A 191 -2.54 -3.09 6.69
CA THR A 191 -2.87 -1.71 6.33
C THR A 191 -3.31 -1.64 4.88
N VAL A 192 -4.55 -1.20 4.66
CA VAL A 192 -5.08 -0.82 3.34
C VAL A 192 -5.01 0.70 3.21
N THR A 193 -4.11 1.18 2.37
CA THR A 193 -3.61 2.56 2.39
C THR A 193 -4.47 3.57 1.65
N GLY A 194 -5.04 3.22 0.51
CA GLY A 194 -5.79 4.13 -0.33
C GLY A 194 -7.16 3.61 -0.74
N ASN A 195 -8.13 4.53 -0.81
CA ASN A 195 -9.48 4.26 -1.28
C ASN A 195 -9.49 3.94 -2.78
N GLY A 196 -10.39 3.06 -3.22
CA GLY A 196 -10.50 2.63 -4.62
C GLY A 196 -10.81 3.74 -5.60
N LEU A 197 -11.41 4.86 -5.16
CA LEU A 197 -11.64 6.03 -6.01
C LEU A 197 -10.36 6.75 -6.47
N LYS A 198 -9.20 6.43 -5.88
CA LYS A 198 -7.90 6.96 -6.35
C LYS A 198 -7.42 6.31 -7.64
N ASP A 199 -7.89 5.09 -7.92
CA ASP A 199 -7.51 4.28 -9.08
C ASP A 199 -8.70 3.38 -9.48
N PRO A 200 -9.78 3.96 -10.03
CA PRO A 200 -11.04 3.25 -10.26
C PRO A 200 -11.07 2.40 -11.54
N GLU A 201 -10.07 2.53 -12.41
CA GLU A 201 -10.06 1.92 -13.75
C GLU A 201 -10.22 0.40 -13.68
N TRP A 202 -9.59 -0.25 -12.70
CA TRP A 202 -9.69 -1.71 -12.51
C TRP A 202 -11.05 -2.18 -12.02
N ALA A 203 -11.75 -1.34 -11.22
CA ALA A 203 -13.12 -1.62 -10.84
C ALA A 203 -14.06 -1.51 -12.04
N ILE A 204 -13.91 -0.44 -12.84
CA ILE A 204 -14.71 -0.20 -14.04
C ILE A 204 -14.47 -1.29 -15.08
N ALA A 205 -13.21 -1.65 -15.34
CA ALA A 205 -12.87 -2.72 -16.31
C ALA A 205 -13.35 -4.11 -15.88
N GLY A 206 -13.49 -4.33 -14.57
CA GLY A 206 -13.97 -5.61 -14.02
C GLY A 206 -15.48 -5.67 -13.79
N ALA A 207 -16.20 -4.57 -13.94
CA ALA A 207 -17.64 -4.52 -13.78
C ALA A 207 -18.35 -5.01 -15.05
N PRO A 208 -19.45 -5.78 -14.93
CA PRO A 208 -20.28 -6.10 -16.08
C PRO A 208 -20.87 -4.82 -16.66
N ALA A 209 -20.92 -4.74 -17.99
CA ALA A 209 -21.57 -3.63 -18.65
C ALA A 209 -23.06 -3.58 -18.23
N PRO A 210 -23.60 -2.40 -17.89
CA PRO A 210 -25.01 -2.28 -17.59
C PRO A 210 -25.87 -2.62 -18.80
N MET A 211 -26.94 -3.39 -18.57
CA MET A 211 -27.90 -3.70 -19.61
C MET A 211 -28.76 -2.47 -19.90
N THR A 212 -28.78 -2.04 -21.15
CA THR A 212 -29.67 -0.95 -21.58
C THR A 212 -31.02 -1.51 -21.99
N ILE A 213 -32.07 -1.04 -21.34
CA ILE A 213 -33.46 -1.44 -21.62
C ILE A 213 -34.29 -0.21 -21.99
N ALA A 214 -35.45 -0.43 -22.60
CA ALA A 214 -36.46 0.63 -22.71
C ALA A 214 -36.96 1.04 -21.32
N ALA A 215 -37.33 2.30 -21.13
CA ALA A 215 -37.85 2.82 -19.85
C ALA A 215 -39.30 2.37 -19.61
N GLU A 216 -39.55 1.05 -19.63
CA GLU A 216 -40.85 0.42 -19.52
C GLU A 216 -40.75 -0.75 -18.52
N VAL A 217 -41.86 -0.95 -17.74
CA VAL A 217 -41.90 -1.98 -16.70
C VAL A 217 -41.72 -3.38 -17.31
N SER A 218 -42.32 -3.65 -18.48
CA SER A 218 -42.21 -4.93 -19.17
C SER A 218 -40.78 -5.26 -19.58
N ALA A 219 -40.02 -4.28 -20.10
CA ALA A 219 -38.62 -4.47 -20.47
C ALA A 219 -37.73 -4.70 -19.23
N ALA A 220 -38.03 -4.05 -18.11
CA ALA A 220 -37.33 -4.28 -16.85
C ALA A 220 -37.62 -5.67 -16.27
N ALA A 221 -38.89 -6.12 -16.30
CA ALA A 221 -39.28 -7.44 -15.83
C ALA A 221 -38.65 -8.54 -16.67
N GLU A 222 -38.63 -8.43 -17.99
CA GLU A 222 -37.97 -9.38 -18.89
C GLU A 222 -36.46 -9.46 -18.62
N ALA A 223 -35.81 -8.32 -18.42
CA ALA A 223 -34.38 -8.25 -18.12
C ALA A 223 -34.00 -8.83 -16.76
N LEU A 224 -34.95 -8.96 -15.84
CA LEU A 224 -34.77 -9.49 -14.49
C LEU A 224 -35.36 -10.91 -14.34
N ASP A 225 -35.82 -11.54 -15.42
CA ASP A 225 -36.45 -12.87 -15.43
C ASP A 225 -37.67 -12.96 -14.49
N LEU A 226 -38.51 -11.90 -14.41
CA LEU A 226 -39.69 -11.78 -13.56
C LEU A 226 -41.00 -12.08 -14.28
#